data_1af4a8837544879da685a605953361bc
#
_entry.id   1af4a8837544879da685a605953361bc
#
_cell.length_a   1.000
_cell.length_b   1.000
_cell.length_c   1.000
_cell.angle_alpha   90.00
_cell.angle_beta   90.00
_cell.angle_gamma   90.00
#
_symmetry.space_group_name_H-M   'P 1'
#
loop_
_entity.id
_entity.type
_entity.pdbx_description
1 polymer ?
#
loop_
_entity_poly.entity_id
_entity_poly.type
_entity_poly.pdbx_seq_one_letter_code
_entity_poly.pdbx_strand_id
1 'polypeptide(L)'
;VKFIFDYYIDNGSMVSLVNALKDKEIKTRTNGVFSLSAVATVLNNIFYTGKYRYNYRKQGDRQQVKPKSEWIVIDNHHPAIISEEVFKRAEEIKQTNLRLKNEKGKIVKKNNIHLFSNLLECDVCHNNFSSSLDRPRVNQGGYRHSMYNCYGRRIGACKSKYVSDVYLGKFVFNYI
;
A
#
# COMPACT_ATOMS: atom_id res chain seq x y z
N VAL A 1 8.04 9.32 -17.00
CA VAL A 1 8.71 9.27 -15.70
C VAL A 1 8.22 10.42 -14.83
N LYS A 2 8.31 11.70 -15.27
CA LYS A 2 7.85 12.86 -14.48
C LYS A 2 6.44 12.64 -13.94
N PHE A 3 5.45 12.36 -14.78
CA PHE A 3 4.07 12.06 -14.35
C PHE A 3 3.97 11.00 -13.24
N ILE A 4 4.82 9.95 -13.27
CA ILE A 4 4.80 8.89 -12.25
C ILE A 4 5.21 9.44 -10.88
N PHE A 5 6.24 10.28 -10.83
CA PHE A 5 6.71 10.89 -9.59
C PHE A 5 5.73 11.94 -9.07
N ASP A 6 5.28 12.86 -9.92
CA ASP A 6 4.35 13.92 -9.55
C ASP A 6 3.05 13.33 -8.99
N TYR A 7 2.42 12.40 -9.73
CA TYR A 7 1.20 11.75 -9.28
C TYR A 7 1.38 10.97 -7.96
N TYR A 8 2.54 10.31 -7.80
CA TYR A 8 2.81 9.57 -6.56
C TYR A 8 3.01 10.49 -5.36
N ILE A 9 3.64 11.63 -5.55
CA ILE A 9 3.83 12.65 -4.51
C ILE A 9 2.48 13.22 -4.07
N ASP A 10 1.59 13.52 -5.01
CA ASP A 10 0.28 14.09 -4.72
C ASP A 10 -0.67 13.10 -4.03
N ASN A 11 -0.65 11.84 -4.43
CA ASN A 11 -1.64 10.84 -3.99
C ASN A 11 -1.11 9.80 -2.99
N GLY A 12 0.19 9.60 -2.89
CA GLY A 12 0.83 8.67 -1.96
C GLY A 12 0.53 7.18 -2.18
N SER A 13 -0.17 6.81 -3.26
CA SER A 13 -0.66 5.45 -3.50
C SER A 13 -0.17 4.87 -4.82
N MET A 14 0.60 3.77 -4.76
CA MET A 14 1.03 3.05 -5.97
C MET A 14 -0.15 2.39 -6.71
N VAL A 15 -1.19 1.97 -6.00
CA VAL A 15 -2.38 1.37 -6.62
C VAL A 15 -3.14 2.42 -7.43
N SER A 16 -3.34 3.60 -6.85
CA SER A 16 -3.97 4.73 -7.52
C SER A 16 -3.18 5.16 -8.76
N LEU A 17 -1.85 5.20 -8.64
CA LEU A 17 -0.97 5.52 -9.77
C LEU A 17 -1.07 4.49 -10.92
N VAL A 18 -1.12 3.19 -10.61
CA VAL A 18 -1.30 2.15 -11.65
C VAL A 18 -2.63 2.34 -12.38
N ASN A 19 -3.71 2.64 -11.66
CA ASN A 19 -5.00 2.92 -12.27
C ASN A 19 -4.95 4.18 -13.16
N ALA A 20 -4.35 5.27 -12.68
CA ALA A 20 -4.19 6.49 -13.46
C ALA A 20 -3.32 6.29 -14.73
N LEU A 21 -2.29 5.46 -14.66
CA LEU A 21 -1.49 5.08 -15.84
C LEU A 21 -2.32 4.29 -16.85
N LYS A 22 -3.18 3.39 -16.37
CA LYS A 22 -4.10 2.62 -17.21
C LYS A 22 -5.14 3.51 -17.88
N ASP A 23 -5.77 4.43 -17.11
CA ASP A 23 -6.79 5.35 -17.61
C ASP A 23 -6.23 6.33 -18.65
N LYS A 24 -4.95 6.69 -18.52
CA LYS A 24 -4.22 7.51 -19.50
C LYS A 24 -3.61 6.68 -20.65
N GLU A 25 -3.86 5.37 -20.71
CA GLU A 25 -3.30 4.45 -21.69
C GLU A 25 -1.75 4.49 -21.78
N ILE A 26 -1.08 4.90 -20.69
CA ILE A 26 0.39 4.91 -20.64
C ILE A 26 0.88 3.47 -20.45
N LYS A 27 1.62 2.99 -21.42
CA LYS A 27 2.11 1.60 -21.47
C LYS A 27 3.60 1.51 -21.16
N THR A 28 4.04 0.32 -20.79
CA THR A 28 5.46 -0.01 -20.62
C THR A 28 6.15 -0.06 -21.99
N ARG A 29 7.51 -0.12 -21.97
CA ARG A 29 8.32 -0.28 -23.19
C ARG A 29 7.90 -1.48 -24.06
N THR A 30 7.38 -2.54 -23.44
CA THR A 30 6.90 -3.74 -24.12
C THR A 30 5.39 -3.69 -24.44
N ASN A 31 4.82 -2.51 -24.46
CA ASN A 31 3.39 -2.25 -24.75
C ASN A 31 2.41 -2.90 -23.74
N GLY A 32 2.90 -3.32 -22.58
CA GLY A 32 2.08 -3.88 -21.49
C GLY A 32 1.56 -2.81 -20.51
N VAL A 33 0.65 -3.20 -19.64
CA VAL A 33 0.14 -2.37 -18.54
C VAL A 33 1.17 -2.32 -17.41
N PHE A 34 1.30 -1.17 -16.74
CA PHE A 34 2.14 -1.06 -15.56
C PHE A 34 1.61 -1.90 -14.41
N SER A 35 2.47 -2.75 -13.84
CA SER A 35 2.20 -3.46 -12.59
C SER A 35 2.69 -2.65 -11.39
N LEU A 36 2.26 -3.01 -10.17
CA LEU A 36 2.76 -2.40 -8.94
C LEU A 36 4.29 -2.54 -8.80
N SER A 37 4.84 -3.68 -9.20
CA SER A 37 6.29 -3.92 -9.18
C SER A 37 7.04 -3.06 -10.19
N ALA A 38 6.47 -2.85 -11.38
CA ALA A 38 7.05 -1.97 -12.39
C ALA A 38 7.10 -0.50 -11.89
N VAL A 39 6.00 -0.01 -11.32
CA VAL A 39 5.94 1.33 -10.70
C VAL A 39 6.94 1.45 -9.56
N ALA A 40 7.01 0.46 -8.66
CA ALA A 40 7.98 0.45 -7.57
C ALA A 40 9.42 0.48 -8.09
N THR A 41 9.72 -0.22 -9.19
CA THR A 41 11.04 -0.19 -9.83
C THR A 41 11.38 1.20 -10.35
N VAL A 42 10.42 1.90 -10.98
CA VAL A 42 10.62 3.27 -11.46
C VAL A 42 10.88 4.22 -10.28
N LEU A 43 10.04 4.18 -9.23
CA LEU A 43 10.17 5.05 -8.06
C LEU A 43 11.45 4.80 -7.22
N ASN A 44 12.10 3.64 -7.38
CA ASN A 44 13.35 3.29 -6.68
C ASN A 44 14.61 3.50 -7.52
N ASN A 45 14.47 3.94 -8.75
CA ASN A 45 15.60 4.03 -9.66
C ASN A 45 16.25 5.41 -9.64
N ILE A 46 17.41 5.51 -8.98
CA ILE A 46 18.19 6.76 -8.89
C ILE A 46 18.72 7.25 -10.25
N PHE A 47 18.67 6.41 -11.29
CA PHE A 47 19.09 6.80 -12.63
C PHE A 47 18.34 8.05 -13.13
N TYR A 48 17.09 8.22 -12.75
CA TYR A 48 16.31 9.38 -13.18
C TYR A 48 16.78 10.73 -12.58
N THR A 49 17.63 10.70 -11.55
CA THR A 49 18.26 11.90 -10.95
C THR A 49 19.63 12.25 -11.57
N GLY A 50 20.00 11.61 -12.67
CA GLY A 50 21.31 11.84 -13.29
C GLY A 50 22.46 11.04 -12.68
N LYS A 51 22.16 10.13 -11.75
CA LYS A 51 23.14 9.28 -11.06
C LYS A 51 23.16 7.86 -11.63
N TYR A 52 24.34 7.32 -11.82
CA TYR A 52 24.49 5.92 -12.23
C TYR A 52 25.00 5.09 -11.08
N ARG A 53 24.34 3.96 -10.81
CA ARG A 53 24.69 3.02 -9.74
C ARG A 53 25.26 1.74 -10.31
N TYR A 54 26.51 1.47 -10.02
CA TYR A 54 27.23 0.29 -10.45
C TYR A 54 27.49 -0.66 -9.26
N ASN A 55 27.71 -1.94 -9.54
CA ASN A 55 28.11 -2.99 -8.58
C ASN A 55 27.19 -3.17 -7.36
N TYR A 56 25.91 -2.82 -7.48
CA TYR A 56 24.94 -2.88 -6.38
C TYR A 56 24.28 -4.26 -6.18
N ARG A 57 24.57 -5.23 -7.06
CA ARG A 57 24.08 -6.61 -6.97
C ARG A 57 25.22 -7.60 -6.88
N LYS A 58 25.02 -8.74 -6.19
CA LYS A 58 26.01 -9.82 -6.17
C LYS A 58 26.12 -10.46 -7.55
N GLN A 59 27.35 -10.78 -7.92
CA GLN A 59 27.65 -11.55 -9.12
C GLN A 59 27.11 -12.98 -8.92
N GLY A 60 26.37 -13.50 -9.90
CA GLY A 60 25.75 -14.83 -9.84
C GLY A 60 24.37 -14.87 -9.19
N ASP A 61 24.02 -13.93 -8.32
CA ASP A 61 22.68 -13.81 -7.74
C ASP A 61 22.13 -12.39 -7.92
N ARG A 62 21.38 -12.21 -8.99
CA ARG A 62 20.79 -10.90 -9.33
C ARG A 62 19.69 -10.45 -8.36
N GLN A 63 19.20 -11.32 -7.47
CA GLN A 63 18.18 -10.99 -6.48
C GLN A 63 18.79 -10.38 -5.23
N GLN A 64 20.05 -10.71 -4.90
CA GLN A 64 20.72 -10.17 -3.73
C GLN A 64 21.35 -8.80 -4.02
N VAL A 65 20.89 -7.81 -3.26
CA VAL A 65 21.44 -6.45 -3.27
C VAL A 65 22.56 -6.38 -2.23
N LYS A 66 23.71 -5.83 -2.63
CA LYS A 66 24.84 -5.58 -1.73
C LYS A 66 24.52 -4.46 -0.72
N PRO A 67 25.23 -4.40 0.42
CA PRO A 67 25.18 -3.25 1.32
C PRO A 67 25.43 -1.93 0.58
N LYS A 68 24.73 -0.86 0.97
CA LYS A 68 24.87 0.46 0.32
C LYS A 68 26.29 1.00 0.33
N SER A 69 27.11 0.61 1.31
CA SER A 69 28.53 0.98 1.42
C SER A 69 29.41 0.44 0.28
N GLU A 70 28.99 -0.63 -0.36
CA GLU A 70 29.73 -1.24 -1.49
C GLU A 70 29.26 -0.74 -2.87
N TRP A 71 28.26 0.13 -2.89
CA TRP A 71 27.76 0.65 -4.16
C TRP A 71 28.67 1.73 -4.70
N ILE A 72 28.96 1.64 -5.98
CA ILE A 72 29.65 2.70 -6.70
C ILE A 72 28.57 3.58 -7.34
N VAL A 73 28.46 4.81 -6.87
CA VAL A 73 27.51 5.80 -7.42
C VAL A 73 28.33 6.89 -8.13
N ILE A 74 28.01 7.10 -9.40
CA ILE A 74 28.60 8.14 -10.23
C ILE A 74 27.58 9.26 -10.37
N ASP A 75 27.89 10.43 -9.81
CA ASP A 75 27.04 11.61 -9.91
C ASP A 75 27.24 12.30 -11.28
N ASN A 76 26.22 13.02 -11.73
CA ASN A 76 26.24 13.77 -12.99
C ASN A 76 26.61 12.95 -14.23
N HIS A 77 26.27 11.66 -14.22
CA HIS A 77 26.57 10.76 -15.35
C HIS A 77 25.78 11.13 -16.63
N HIS A 78 24.59 11.68 -16.48
CA HIS A 78 23.70 12.08 -17.57
C HIS A 78 22.73 13.18 -17.10
N PRO A 79 22.06 13.87 -18.02
CA PRO A 79 21.05 14.86 -17.65
C PRO A 79 19.92 14.24 -16.82
N ALA A 80 19.61 14.86 -15.67
CA ALA A 80 18.56 14.40 -14.79
C ALA A 80 17.17 14.59 -15.45
N ILE A 81 16.31 13.58 -15.31
CA ILE A 81 14.90 13.63 -15.76
C ILE A 81 14.03 14.26 -14.68
N ILE A 82 14.35 14.01 -13.41
CA ILE A 82 13.72 14.56 -12.20
C ILE A 82 14.80 15.14 -11.28
N SER A 83 14.43 16.13 -10.46
CA SER A 83 15.35 16.65 -9.45
C SER A 83 15.54 15.69 -8.29
N GLU A 84 16.65 15.82 -7.56
CA GLU A 84 16.87 15.04 -6.33
C GLU A 84 15.82 15.30 -5.26
N GLU A 85 15.28 16.53 -5.20
CA GLU A 85 14.21 16.91 -4.26
C GLU A 85 12.95 16.12 -4.51
N VAL A 86 12.51 16.01 -5.77
CA VAL A 86 11.35 15.20 -6.17
C VAL A 86 11.57 13.73 -5.81
N PHE A 87 12.76 13.20 -6.06
CA PHE A 87 13.10 11.81 -5.72
C PHE A 87 13.06 11.58 -4.20
N LYS A 88 13.68 12.46 -3.40
CA LYS A 88 13.66 12.40 -1.94
C LYS A 88 12.23 12.48 -1.39
N ARG A 89 11.41 13.40 -1.94
CA ARG A 89 10.02 13.53 -1.52
C ARG A 89 9.21 12.25 -1.73
N ALA A 90 9.38 11.61 -2.89
CA ALA A 90 8.75 10.32 -3.17
C ALA A 90 9.25 9.21 -2.21
N GLU A 91 10.54 9.23 -1.85
CA GLU A 91 11.11 8.28 -0.88
C GLU A 91 10.56 8.51 0.54
N GLU A 92 10.42 9.75 1.00
CA GLU A 92 9.80 10.10 2.29
C GLU A 92 8.37 9.58 2.39
N ILE A 93 7.54 9.81 1.36
CA ILE A 93 6.16 9.31 1.30
C ILE A 93 6.15 7.78 1.38
N LYS A 94 7.05 7.11 0.68
CA LYS A 94 7.19 5.66 0.74
C LYS A 94 7.57 5.18 2.14
N GLN A 95 8.52 5.85 2.81
CA GLN A 95 8.92 5.52 4.18
C GLN A 95 7.79 5.76 5.17
N THR A 96 7.04 6.85 5.02
CA THR A 96 5.86 7.12 5.83
C THR A 96 4.81 6.02 5.67
N ASN A 97 4.56 5.58 4.43
CA ASN A 97 3.65 4.48 4.16
C ASN A 97 4.14 3.14 4.73
N LEU A 98 5.46 2.92 4.80
CA LEU A 98 6.06 1.73 5.46
C LEU A 98 5.92 1.79 6.99
N ARG A 99 6.12 2.98 7.60
CA ARG A 99 5.95 3.18 9.06
C ARG A 99 4.49 3.04 9.51
N LEU A 100 3.53 3.31 8.61
CA LEU A 100 2.11 3.08 8.86
C LEU A 100 1.72 1.59 8.81
N LYS A 101 2.64 0.71 8.45
CA LYS A 101 2.48 -0.73 8.67
C LYS A 101 2.71 -0.98 10.16
N ASN A 102 1.68 -1.50 10.84
CA ASN A 102 1.86 -1.96 12.22
C ASN A 102 2.91 -3.10 12.24
N GLU A 103 3.37 -3.48 13.44
CA GLU A 103 4.34 -4.55 13.66
C GLU A 103 3.96 -5.89 12.98
N LYS A 104 2.68 -6.10 12.67
CA LYS A 104 2.15 -7.25 11.93
C LYS A 104 2.11 -7.03 10.39
N GLY A 105 2.74 -5.97 9.87
CA GLY A 105 2.85 -5.69 8.42
C GLY A 105 1.55 -5.24 7.73
N LYS A 106 0.50 -4.92 8.47
CA LYS A 106 -0.77 -4.45 7.91
C LYS A 106 -0.73 -2.94 7.67
N ILE A 107 -1.08 -2.52 6.45
CA ILE A 107 -1.25 -1.10 6.12
C ILE A 107 -2.57 -0.64 6.76
N VAL A 108 -2.48 0.32 7.66
CA VAL A 108 -3.67 1.01 8.16
C VAL A 108 -4.16 1.96 7.06
N LYS A 109 -5.18 1.57 6.32
CA LYS A 109 -5.83 2.45 5.35
C LYS A 109 -6.56 3.56 6.12
N LYS A 110 -6.10 4.80 5.97
CA LYS A 110 -6.71 5.98 6.62
C LYS A 110 -8.15 6.29 6.16
N ASN A 111 -8.59 5.72 5.03
CA ASN A 111 -9.83 6.15 4.37
C ASN A 111 -11.11 5.48 4.89
N ASN A 112 -11.00 4.43 5.69
CA ASN A 112 -12.15 3.77 6.31
C ASN A 112 -11.80 3.47 7.76
N ILE A 113 -12.26 4.31 8.67
CA ILE A 113 -12.13 4.07 10.11
C ILE A 113 -13.24 3.12 10.50
N HIS A 114 -12.86 1.87 10.75
CA HIS A 114 -13.75 0.90 11.37
C HIS A 114 -13.50 0.92 12.88
N LEU A 115 -14.48 1.33 13.66
CA LEU A 115 -14.34 1.62 15.07
C LEU A 115 -13.73 0.48 15.90
N PHE A 116 -14.13 -0.75 15.59
CA PHE A 116 -13.68 -1.96 16.30
C PHE A 116 -12.58 -2.74 15.56
N SER A 117 -11.85 -2.11 14.62
CA SER A 117 -10.75 -2.76 13.91
C SER A 117 -9.65 -3.18 14.86
N ASN A 118 -9.18 -4.43 14.72
CA ASN A 118 -8.14 -5.06 15.54
C ASN A 118 -8.47 -5.21 17.04
N LEU A 119 -9.68 -4.88 17.47
CA LEU A 119 -10.13 -5.04 18.85
C LEU A 119 -10.93 -6.34 19.08
N LEU A 120 -11.39 -6.97 18.01
CA LEU A 120 -12.27 -8.14 18.07
C LEU A 120 -11.48 -9.41 17.81
N GLU A 121 -11.60 -10.35 18.74
CA GLU A 121 -11.11 -11.73 18.65
C GLU A 121 -12.27 -12.69 18.56
N CYS A 122 -12.11 -13.79 17.82
CA CYS A 122 -13.14 -14.82 17.69
C CYS A 122 -13.07 -15.80 18.84
N ASP A 123 -14.14 -15.94 19.59
CA ASP A 123 -14.26 -16.89 20.71
C ASP A 123 -14.10 -18.36 20.28
N VAL A 124 -14.42 -18.68 19.00
CA VAL A 124 -14.35 -20.07 18.49
C VAL A 124 -12.96 -20.47 18.02
N CYS A 125 -12.20 -19.58 17.39
CA CYS A 125 -10.92 -19.94 16.74
C CYS A 125 -9.77 -18.99 17.06
N HIS A 126 -9.96 -18.04 17.96
CA HIS A 126 -8.98 -17.07 18.45
C HIS A 126 -8.29 -16.24 17.35
N ASN A 127 -8.86 -16.22 16.13
CA ASN A 127 -8.40 -15.35 15.06
C ASN A 127 -9.05 -13.97 15.17
N ASN A 128 -8.30 -12.95 14.80
CA ASN A 128 -8.82 -11.59 14.73
C ASN A 128 -9.90 -11.44 13.66
N PHE A 129 -10.83 -10.52 13.93
CA PHE A 129 -11.82 -10.11 12.93
C PHE A 129 -11.20 -9.13 11.93
N SER A 130 -11.46 -9.35 10.66
CA SER A 130 -11.20 -8.39 9.59
C SER A 130 -12.41 -7.50 9.37
N SER A 131 -12.20 -6.21 9.14
CA SER A 131 -13.25 -5.24 8.88
C SER A 131 -13.45 -5.00 7.38
N SER A 132 -14.68 -4.77 6.98
CA SER A 132 -15.08 -4.37 5.63
C SER A 132 -16.30 -3.45 5.70
N LEU A 133 -16.52 -2.66 4.64
CA LEU A 133 -17.77 -1.91 4.51
C LEU A 133 -18.85 -2.79 3.85
N ASP A 134 -20.07 -2.72 4.40
CA ASP A 134 -21.24 -3.31 3.77
C ASP A 134 -21.63 -2.54 2.50
N ARG A 135 -22.49 -3.11 1.68
CA ARG A 135 -23.06 -2.42 0.52
C ARG A 135 -23.93 -1.25 0.98
N PRO A 136 -23.95 -0.12 0.27
CA PRO A 136 -24.80 1.00 0.61
C PRO A 136 -26.28 0.55 0.56
N ARG A 137 -27.04 0.85 1.62
CA ARG A 137 -28.47 0.52 1.71
C ARG A 137 -29.28 1.76 1.37
N VAL A 138 -30.01 1.69 0.28
CA VAL A 138 -30.84 2.80 -0.24
C VAL A 138 -31.82 3.28 0.82
N ASN A 139 -32.43 2.37 1.58
CA ASN A 139 -33.44 2.67 2.61
C ASN A 139 -32.86 3.31 3.89
N GLN A 140 -31.54 3.49 3.98
CA GLN A 140 -30.84 4.06 5.15
C GLN A 140 -29.97 5.26 4.76
N GLY A 141 -30.40 6.05 3.79
CA GLY A 141 -29.67 7.25 3.35
C GLY A 141 -28.28 6.98 2.78
N GLY A 142 -28.03 5.77 2.25
CA GLY A 142 -26.76 5.39 1.68
C GLY A 142 -25.65 5.09 2.71
N TYR A 143 -25.95 5.08 4.01
CA TYR A 143 -24.98 4.74 5.03
C TYR A 143 -24.45 3.30 4.84
N ARG A 144 -23.13 3.15 5.00
CA ARG A 144 -22.43 1.87 4.87
C ARG A 144 -21.92 1.42 6.23
N HIS A 145 -22.54 0.37 6.77
CA HIS A 145 -22.11 -0.22 8.03
C HIS A 145 -20.72 -0.85 7.92
N SER A 146 -19.95 -0.76 9.00
CA SER A 146 -18.74 -1.56 9.15
C SER A 146 -19.15 -2.98 9.54
N MET A 147 -18.71 -3.94 8.75
CA MET A 147 -18.92 -5.37 8.99
C MET A 147 -17.62 -6.02 9.44
N TYR A 148 -17.69 -6.83 10.45
CA TYR A 148 -16.56 -7.56 11.00
C TYR A 148 -16.73 -9.05 10.74
N ASN A 149 -15.72 -9.68 10.15
CA ASN A 149 -15.71 -11.08 9.79
C ASN A 149 -14.46 -11.76 10.35
N CYS A 150 -14.65 -12.90 11.03
CA CYS A 150 -13.54 -13.69 11.53
C CYS A 150 -12.63 -14.15 10.37
N TYR A 151 -11.33 -13.99 10.53
CA TYR A 151 -10.35 -14.43 9.52
C TYR A 151 -10.43 -15.95 9.28
N GLY A 152 -10.61 -16.73 10.35
CA GLY A 152 -10.81 -18.19 10.23
C GLY A 152 -12.01 -18.56 9.37
N ARG A 153 -13.10 -17.79 9.42
CA ARG A 153 -14.25 -18.00 8.52
C ARG A 153 -13.91 -17.69 7.06
N ARG A 154 -13.12 -16.66 6.81
CA ARG A 154 -12.70 -16.29 5.46
C ARG A 154 -11.92 -17.39 4.74
N ILE A 155 -11.17 -18.19 5.52
CA ILE A 155 -10.39 -19.34 5.01
C ILE A 155 -11.12 -20.68 5.18
N GLY A 156 -12.40 -20.67 5.58
CA GLY A 156 -13.20 -21.88 5.76
C GLY A 156 -12.96 -22.68 7.05
N ALA A 157 -12.10 -22.18 7.95
CA ALA A 157 -11.70 -22.86 9.20
C ALA A 157 -12.62 -22.54 10.40
N CYS A 158 -13.58 -21.60 10.27
CA CYS A 158 -14.44 -21.18 11.36
C CYS A 158 -15.87 -20.90 10.86
N LYS A 159 -16.88 -21.16 11.70
CA LYS A 159 -18.30 -20.94 11.37
C LYS A 159 -18.89 -19.69 12.06
N SER A 160 -18.08 -18.83 12.68
CA SER A 160 -18.55 -17.61 13.34
C SER A 160 -19.38 -16.71 12.41
N LYS A 161 -20.36 -15.99 12.95
CA LYS A 161 -21.23 -15.09 12.17
C LYS A 161 -20.54 -13.73 11.94
N TYR A 162 -21.00 -12.99 10.93
CA TYR A 162 -20.66 -11.58 10.75
C TYR A 162 -21.27 -10.74 11.86
N VAL A 163 -20.56 -9.70 12.26
CA VAL A 163 -21.03 -8.73 13.26
C VAL A 163 -20.93 -7.33 12.66
N SER A 164 -21.96 -6.50 12.82
CA SER A 164 -21.98 -5.10 12.37
C SER A 164 -21.54 -4.16 13.49
N ASP A 165 -21.03 -2.98 13.12
CA ASP A 165 -20.70 -1.88 14.03
C ASP A 165 -21.92 -1.42 14.84
N VAL A 166 -23.10 -1.40 14.23
CA VAL A 166 -24.36 -1.01 14.90
C VAL A 166 -24.69 -1.95 16.05
N TYR A 167 -24.51 -3.25 15.84
CA TYR A 167 -24.75 -4.24 16.89
C TYR A 167 -23.71 -4.14 18.01
N LEU A 168 -22.42 -4.08 17.62
CA LEU A 168 -21.30 -3.95 18.57
C LEU A 168 -21.39 -2.63 19.35
N GLY A 169 -21.71 -1.53 18.67
CA GLY A 169 -21.85 -0.22 19.30
C GLY A 169 -22.91 -0.21 20.38
N LYS A 170 -24.09 -0.76 20.12
CA LYS A 170 -25.14 -0.90 21.14
C LYS A 170 -24.67 -1.70 22.35
N PHE A 171 -23.95 -2.78 22.11
CA PHE A 171 -23.45 -3.63 23.20
C PHE A 171 -22.35 -2.95 24.02
N VAL A 172 -21.36 -2.35 23.36
CA VAL A 172 -20.21 -1.71 24.04
C VAL A 172 -20.59 -0.42 24.73
N PHE A 173 -21.37 0.46 24.08
CA PHE A 173 -21.74 1.77 24.64
C PHE A 173 -22.83 1.71 25.69
N ASN A 174 -23.55 0.62 25.84
CA ASN A 174 -24.44 0.42 26.99
C ASN A 174 -23.72 0.01 28.29
N TYR A 175 -22.40 -0.30 28.20
CA TYR A 175 -21.57 -0.64 29.36
C TYR A 175 -20.70 0.52 29.87
N ILE A 176 -20.70 1.66 29.18
CA ILE A 176 -20.00 2.89 29.55
C ILE A 176 -20.98 3.91 30.08
#